data_19e95ac2dc6eaa276b1b2543b5f0fe7a
#
_entry.id   19e95ac2dc6eaa276b1b2543b5f0fe7a
#
_cell.length_a   1.000
_cell.length_b   1.000
_cell.length_c   1.000
_cell.angle_alpha   90.00
_cell.angle_beta   90.00
_cell.angle_gamma   90.00
#
_symmetry.space_group_name_H-M   'P 1'
#
loop_
_entity.id
_entity.type
_entity.pdbx_description
1 polymer ?
#
loop_
_entity_poly.entity_id
_entity_poly.type
_entity_poly.pdbx_seq_one_letter_code
_entity_poly.pdbx_strand_id
1 'polypeptide(L)'
;MLRIGIVGTGNIACNIHIPEINACPDGELVALCDIDEAKLKAAGERFGIPEHMRFTDYNDLINCPEVDAVEVCTPNHLHVPIALAAVKAGKPVEVEKPLTTTCNSEMEELVAEIEKKNVVNMMCFSYRFKSAVRYAKHLIDQGKLGKIVNVNIEYLQSGVFIPGRRLEWRFVKEYAGSGTLGDLGVHLIDMTRFLLGEFKSVSALSATVVKERRKLDSEEIAPVLVDDITSFIAKLEDDVIANFLVTKCAIGESNTIKYEIYGTDGVLKFNLNSPNELTLCIGEIDRETNSIHKVNVPAKYRLGQEECFIKTALGNEFPYYPAITEGVKSQKIVDAVLKSAEEGRVVEL
;
A
#
# COMPACT_ATOMS: atom_id res chain seq x y z
N MET A 1 11.82 14.33 19.42
CA MET A 1 11.76 13.92 18.00
C MET A 1 12.11 12.44 17.90
N LEU A 2 11.45 11.70 17.03
CA LEU A 2 11.74 10.29 16.71
C LEU A 2 12.85 10.25 15.67
N ARG A 3 13.97 9.57 15.96
CA ARG A 3 15.10 9.42 15.05
C ARG A 3 14.90 8.19 14.17
N ILE A 4 14.73 8.41 12.86
CA ILE A 4 14.31 7.38 11.90
C ILE A 4 15.47 6.97 11.02
N GLY A 5 15.66 5.65 10.87
CA GLY A 5 16.55 5.04 9.90
C GLY A 5 15.76 4.40 8.77
N ILE A 6 16.12 4.67 7.50
CA ILE A 6 15.45 4.09 6.32
C ILE A 6 16.31 3.01 5.70
N VAL A 7 15.72 1.84 5.43
CA VAL A 7 16.33 0.74 4.69
C VAL A 7 15.72 0.68 3.28
N GLY A 8 16.58 0.91 2.28
CA GLY A 8 16.21 1.05 0.87
C GLY A 8 16.11 2.52 0.44
N THR A 9 17.10 3.02 -0.31
CA THR A 9 17.17 4.40 -0.80
C THR A 9 16.62 4.55 -2.22
N GLY A 10 15.57 3.77 -2.53
CA GLY A 10 14.89 3.80 -3.83
C GLY A 10 14.01 5.03 -4.03
N ASN A 11 13.29 5.04 -5.15
CA ASN A 11 12.42 6.17 -5.54
C ASN A 11 11.36 6.52 -4.50
N ILE A 12 10.74 5.51 -3.86
CA ILE A 12 9.66 5.75 -2.89
C ILE A 12 10.23 6.44 -1.64
N ALA A 13 11.32 5.91 -1.09
CA ALA A 13 12.02 6.51 0.05
C ALA A 13 12.43 7.96 -0.24
N CYS A 14 13.17 8.18 -1.34
CA CYS A 14 13.76 9.50 -1.63
C CYS A 14 12.77 10.58 -2.08
N ASN A 15 11.59 10.21 -2.61
CA ASN A 15 10.66 11.19 -3.17
C ASN A 15 9.35 11.32 -2.39
N ILE A 16 9.05 10.37 -1.48
CA ILE A 16 7.83 10.41 -0.65
C ILE A 16 8.19 10.38 0.83
N HIS A 17 8.74 9.28 1.35
CA HIS A 17 8.93 9.09 2.79
C HIS A 17 9.87 10.11 3.41
N ILE A 18 11.09 10.27 2.90
CA ILE A 18 12.05 11.24 3.45
C ILE A 18 11.51 12.69 3.44
N PRO A 19 10.91 13.19 2.34
CA PRO A 19 10.25 14.49 2.36
C PRO A 19 9.13 14.62 3.39
N GLU A 20 8.30 13.59 3.59
CA GLU A 20 7.21 13.61 4.58
C GLU A 20 7.75 13.53 6.03
N ILE A 21 8.79 12.71 6.30
CA ILE A 21 9.50 12.70 7.59
C ILE A 21 10.04 14.09 7.92
N ASN A 22 10.76 14.70 6.96
CA ASN A 22 11.36 16.04 7.15
C ASN A 22 10.32 17.15 7.30
N ALA A 23 9.10 16.95 6.83
CA ALA A 23 7.99 17.88 7.02
C ALA A 23 7.32 17.73 8.39
N CYS A 24 7.53 16.61 9.08
CA CYS A 24 6.97 16.36 10.41
C CYS A 24 7.91 16.91 11.50
N PRO A 25 7.48 17.88 12.33
CA PRO A 25 8.36 18.48 13.34
C PRO A 25 8.79 17.51 14.44
N ASP A 26 8.10 16.38 14.58
CA ASP A 26 8.35 15.37 15.61
C ASP A 26 9.24 14.21 15.10
N GLY A 27 9.61 14.20 13.79
CA GLY A 27 10.47 13.20 13.14
C GLY A 27 11.79 13.78 12.67
N GLU A 28 12.82 12.94 12.59
CA GLU A 28 14.13 13.27 12.05
C GLU A 28 14.74 12.08 11.33
N LEU A 29 15.11 12.25 10.05
CA LEU A 29 15.88 11.24 9.33
C LEU A 29 17.35 11.31 9.81
N VAL A 30 17.84 10.24 10.42
CA VAL A 30 19.23 10.19 10.97
C VAL A 30 20.11 9.18 10.25
N ALA A 31 19.57 8.13 9.62
CA ALA A 31 20.35 7.06 9.01
C ALA A 31 19.73 6.54 7.72
N LEU A 32 20.59 6.06 6.82
CA LEU A 32 20.20 5.40 5.58
C LEU A 32 20.92 4.05 5.43
N CYS A 33 20.24 3.07 4.81
CA CYS A 33 20.83 1.80 4.42
C CYS A 33 20.43 1.42 3.00
N ASP A 34 21.41 1.03 2.18
CA ASP A 34 21.17 0.41 0.87
C ASP A 34 22.39 -0.46 0.50
N ILE A 35 22.15 -1.61 -0.11
CA ILE A 35 23.24 -2.47 -0.62
C ILE A 35 23.97 -1.85 -1.83
N ASP A 36 23.32 -0.93 -2.54
CA ASP A 36 23.89 -0.17 -3.65
C ASP A 36 24.58 1.09 -3.09
N GLU A 37 25.90 1.01 -2.92
CA GLU A 37 26.70 2.10 -2.36
C GLU A 37 26.58 3.41 -3.13
N ALA A 38 26.33 3.35 -4.45
CA ALA A 38 26.18 4.55 -5.27
C ALA A 38 24.86 5.25 -4.98
N LYS A 39 23.77 4.49 -4.83
CA LYS A 39 22.46 5.03 -4.40
C LYS A 39 22.53 5.56 -2.98
N LEU A 40 23.12 4.80 -2.07
CA LEU A 40 23.32 5.19 -0.67
C LEU A 40 24.08 6.51 -0.55
N LYS A 41 25.18 6.64 -1.29
CA LYS A 41 25.99 7.87 -1.33
C LYS A 41 25.14 9.05 -1.86
N ALA A 42 24.48 8.87 -2.99
CA ALA A 42 23.67 9.93 -3.61
C ALA A 42 22.53 10.39 -2.69
N ALA A 43 21.83 9.45 -2.04
CA ALA A 43 20.79 9.76 -1.07
C ALA A 43 21.36 10.47 0.17
N GLY A 44 22.48 9.97 0.71
CA GLY A 44 23.15 10.56 1.86
C GLY A 44 23.60 12.00 1.60
N GLU A 45 24.16 12.30 0.42
CA GLU A 45 24.52 13.66 0.02
C GLU A 45 23.27 14.56 -0.16
N ARG A 46 22.22 14.03 -0.81
CA ARG A 46 20.96 14.77 -1.05
C ARG A 46 20.26 15.19 0.24
N PHE A 47 20.28 14.35 1.26
CA PHE A 47 19.54 14.56 2.51
C PHE A 47 20.43 14.95 3.70
N GLY A 48 21.74 15.13 3.48
CA GLY A 48 22.66 15.60 4.49
C GLY A 48 23.01 14.55 5.56
N ILE A 49 22.83 13.26 5.27
CA ILE A 49 23.17 12.19 6.22
C ILE A 49 24.70 11.99 6.24
N PRO A 50 25.36 12.05 7.40
CA PRO A 50 26.79 11.88 7.50
C PRO A 50 27.23 10.44 7.13
N GLU A 51 28.47 10.28 6.67
CA GLU A 51 28.95 9.02 6.12
C GLU A 51 28.86 7.85 7.15
N HIS A 52 29.16 8.11 8.43
CA HIS A 52 29.09 7.13 9.50
C HIS A 52 27.66 6.67 9.86
N MET A 53 26.61 7.36 9.33
CA MET A 53 25.21 7.00 9.45
C MET A 53 24.64 6.41 8.14
N ARG A 54 25.51 5.99 7.23
CA ARG A 54 25.16 5.32 5.98
C ARG A 54 25.65 3.88 6.05
N PHE A 55 24.73 2.94 6.03
CA PHE A 55 24.98 1.52 6.24
C PHE A 55 24.75 0.70 4.96
N THR A 56 25.51 -0.35 4.74
CA THR A 56 25.26 -1.33 3.66
C THR A 56 24.58 -2.61 4.17
N ASP A 57 24.58 -2.84 5.49
CA ASP A 57 23.83 -3.90 6.16
C ASP A 57 22.73 -3.29 7.04
N TYR A 58 21.50 -3.72 6.83
CA TYR A 58 20.35 -3.24 7.62
C TYR A 58 20.45 -3.60 9.10
N ASN A 59 21.16 -4.68 9.46
CA ASN A 59 21.37 -5.03 10.86
C ASN A 59 22.21 -3.98 11.58
N ASP A 60 23.20 -3.39 10.92
CA ASP A 60 24.03 -2.32 11.50
C ASP A 60 23.17 -1.06 11.74
N LEU A 61 22.31 -0.69 10.80
CA LEU A 61 21.36 0.41 10.98
C LEU A 61 20.38 0.11 12.14
N ILE A 62 19.77 -1.08 12.17
CA ILE A 62 18.82 -1.48 13.20
C ILE A 62 19.46 -1.47 14.59
N ASN A 63 20.72 -1.90 14.72
CA ASN A 63 21.42 -1.93 16.00
C ASN A 63 22.08 -0.59 16.37
N CYS A 64 22.05 0.41 15.50
CA CYS A 64 22.58 1.73 15.80
C CYS A 64 21.79 2.41 16.94
N PRO A 65 22.47 2.88 18.03
CA PRO A 65 21.79 3.50 19.17
C PRO A 65 21.22 4.89 18.86
N GLU A 66 21.60 5.48 17.74
CA GLU A 66 21.09 6.76 17.26
C GLU A 66 19.81 6.62 16.43
N VAL A 67 19.38 5.40 16.13
CA VAL A 67 18.13 5.11 15.40
C VAL A 67 17.07 4.63 16.40
N ASP A 68 15.96 5.31 16.48
CA ASP A 68 14.83 4.96 17.36
C ASP A 68 13.78 4.10 16.66
N ALA A 69 13.55 4.34 15.36
CA ALA A 69 12.56 3.64 14.55
C ALA A 69 13.13 3.32 13.16
N VAL A 70 12.55 2.31 12.50
CA VAL A 70 13.01 1.82 11.19
C VAL A 70 11.89 1.90 10.19
N GLU A 71 12.21 2.39 8.99
CA GLU A 71 11.32 2.39 7.84
C GLU A 71 11.87 1.52 6.73
N VAL A 72 11.05 0.59 6.20
CA VAL A 72 11.46 -0.44 5.24
C VAL A 72 10.91 -0.13 3.87
N CYS A 73 11.79 0.31 2.95
CA CYS A 73 11.49 0.73 1.58
C CYS A 73 12.20 -0.11 0.51
N THR A 74 12.45 -1.37 0.82
CA THR A 74 13.17 -2.33 -0.02
C THR A 74 12.27 -3.00 -1.08
N PRO A 75 12.78 -3.90 -1.94
CA PRO A 75 11.94 -4.83 -2.70
C PRO A 75 11.13 -5.78 -1.79
N ASN A 76 9.94 -6.20 -2.26
CA ASN A 76 8.91 -6.88 -1.47
C ASN A 76 9.40 -8.10 -0.67
N HIS A 77 10.29 -8.92 -1.23
CA HIS A 77 10.82 -10.13 -0.58
C HIS A 77 11.68 -9.85 0.67
N LEU A 78 12.13 -8.60 0.86
CA LEU A 78 12.94 -8.18 2.00
C LEU A 78 12.13 -7.48 3.11
N HIS A 79 10.86 -7.18 2.89
CA HIS A 79 10.05 -6.46 3.87
C HIS A 79 9.94 -7.21 5.20
N VAL A 80 9.52 -8.47 5.15
CA VAL A 80 9.33 -9.29 6.38
C VAL A 80 10.64 -9.54 7.11
N PRO A 81 11.74 -10.00 6.47
CA PRO A 81 13.02 -10.20 7.16
C PRO A 81 13.53 -8.96 7.89
N ILE A 82 13.46 -7.79 7.25
CA ILE A 82 13.95 -6.54 7.85
C ILE A 82 13.03 -6.07 8.98
N ALA A 83 11.71 -6.13 8.76
CA ALA A 83 10.72 -5.79 9.80
C ALA A 83 10.87 -6.69 11.03
N LEU A 84 11.07 -8.00 10.83
CA LEU A 84 11.30 -8.96 11.90
C LEU A 84 12.57 -8.63 12.71
N ALA A 85 13.65 -8.24 12.03
CA ALA A 85 14.88 -7.82 12.70
C ALA A 85 14.64 -6.54 13.55
N ALA A 86 13.93 -5.54 13.02
CA ALA A 86 13.59 -4.32 13.75
C ALA A 86 12.71 -4.61 14.98
N VAL A 87 11.66 -5.45 14.83
CA VAL A 87 10.80 -5.88 15.93
C VAL A 87 11.59 -6.65 16.99
N LYS A 88 12.47 -7.57 16.59
CA LYS A 88 13.36 -8.29 17.52
C LYS A 88 14.29 -7.35 18.29
N ALA A 89 14.72 -6.27 17.68
CA ALA A 89 15.51 -5.21 18.34
C ALA A 89 14.62 -4.27 19.22
N GLY A 90 13.30 -4.42 19.19
CA GLY A 90 12.36 -3.60 19.98
C GLY A 90 12.12 -2.20 19.39
N LYS A 91 12.43 -2.00 18.10
CA LYS A 91 12.28 -0.71 17.43
C LYS A 91 10.94 -0.62 16.71
N PRO A 92 10.18 0.49 16.84
CA PRO A 92 9.07 0.80 15.98
C PRO A 92 9.44 0.62 14.51
N VAL A 93 8.51 0.05 13.71
CA VAL A 93 8.79 -0.24 12.30
C VAL A 93 7.62 0.13 11.41
N GLU A 94 7.90 0.84 10.32
CA GLU A 94 6.99 1.06 9.21
C GLU A 94 7.49 0.30 7.98
N VAL A 95 6.57 -0.34 7.25
CA VAL A 95 6.91 -1.26 6.15
C VAL A 95 6.13 -0.93 4.89
N GLU A 96 6.84 -0.78 3.78
CA GLU A 96 6.22 -0.62 2.48
C GLU A 96 5.37 -1.83 2.07
N LYS A 97 4.35 -1.54 1.29
CA LYS A 97 3.44 -2.54 0.73
C LYS A 97 4.02 -3.17 -0.58
N PRO A 98 3.59 -4.39 -0.97
CA PRO A 98 2.88 -5.37 -0.15
C PRO A 98 3.76 -5.88 0.98
N LEU A 99 3.17 -6.49 2.01
CA LEU A 99 3.94 -6.96 3.17
C LEU A 99 5.01 -7.99 2.79
N THR A 100 4.69 -8.86 1.83
CA THR A 100 5.60 -9.90 1.31
C THR A 100 5.21 -10.29 -0.11
N THR A 101 5.96 -11.19 -0.72
CA THR A 101 5.67 -11.77 -2.04
C THR A 101 4.54 -12.80 -2.01
N THR A 102 4.40 -13.54 -0.91
CA THR A 102 3.33 -14.52 -0.61
C THR A 102 3.35 -14.83 0.88
N CYS A 103 2.23 -15.29 1.42
CA CYS A 103 2.15 -15.71 2.82
C CYS A 103 3.12 -16.87 3.11
N ASN A 104 3.87 -16.75 4.19
CA ASN A 104 4.87 -17.73 4.60
C ASN A 104 5.07 -17.72 6.12
N SER A 105 5.90 -18.66 6.64
CA SER A 105 6.18 -18.80 8.06
C SER A 105 6.93 -17.61 8.67
N GLU A 106 7.74 -16.86 7.89
CA GLU A 106 8.43 -15.66 8.40
C GLU A 106 7.43 -14.54 8.70
N MET A 107 6.37 -14.42 7.88
CA MET A 107 5.28 -13.48 8.14
C MET A 107 4.53 -13.84 9.44
N GLU A 108 4.31 -15.14 9.70
CA GLU A 108 3.69 -15.60 10.96
C GLU A 108 4.61 -15.32 12.17
N GLU A 109 5.92 -15.54 12.02
CA GLU A 109 6.92 -15.21 13.05
C GLU A 109 6.94 -13.69 13.35
N LEU A 110 6.87 -12.85 12.31
CA LEU A 110 6.80 -11.39 12.48
C LEU A 110 5.60 -10.99 13.34
N VAL A 111 4.42 -11.52 13.05
CA VAL A 111 3.20 -11.23 13.85
C VAL A 111 3.39 -11.68 15.29
N ALA A 112 3.89 -12.89 15.52
CA ALA A 112 4.12 -13.42 16.86
C ALA A 112 5.12 -12.57 17.67
N GLU A 113 6.20 -12.10 17.03
CA GLU A 113 7.18 -11.22 17.71
C GLU A 113 6.62 -9.81 17.96
N ILE A 114 5.78 -9.27 17.08
CA ILE A 114 5.07 -7.99 17.31
C ILE A 114 4.19 -8.10 18.57
N GLU A 115 3.36 -9.14 18.66
CA GLU A 115 2.47 -9.38 19.81
C GLU A 115 3.27 -9.55 21.11
N LYS A 116 4.32 -10.35 21.07
CA LYS A 116 5.18 -10.63 22.24
C LYS A 116 5.88 -9.38 22.76
N LYS A 117 6.36 -8.52 21.87
CA LYS A 117 7.16 -7.32 22.24
C LYS A 117 6.33 -6.06 22.34
N ASN A 118 5.09 -6.07 21.87
CA ASN A 118 4.20 -4.92 21.82
C ASN A 118 4.86 -3.70 21.13
N VAL A 119 5.55 -3.94 20.01
CA VAL A 119 6.26 -2.90 19.26
C VAL A 119 5.28 -2.18 18.34
N VAL A 120 5.37 -0.85 18.29
CA VAL A 120 4.63 -0.05 17.30
C VAL A 120 5.05 -0.45 15.90
N ASN A 121 4.08 -0.73 15.04
CA ASN A 121 4.33 -1.24 13.70
C ASN A 121 3.27 -0.72 12.73
N MET A 122 3.63 -0.32 11.52
CA MET A 122 2.70 0.22 10.52
C MET A 122 2.98 -0.32 9.11
N MET A 123 1.91 -0.46 8.33
CA MET A 123 1.98 -0.68 6.89
C MET A 123 1.81 0.63 6.13
N CYS A 124 2.59 0.84 5.08
CA CYS A 124 2.48 1.99 4.18
C CYS A 124 1.24 1.89 3.26
N PHE A 125 0.06 1.81 3.85
CA PHE A 125 -1.20 1.91 3.13
C PHE A 125 -1.60 3.38 2.92
N SER A 126 -0.80 4.09 2.16
CA SER A 126 -0.85 5.55 1.97
C SER A 126 -2.23 6.08 1.53
N TYR A 127 -3.04 5.26 0.86
CA TYR A 127 -4.37 5.69 0.43
C TYR A 127 -5.38 5.77 1.57
N ARG A 128 -5.20 5.06 2.70
CA ARG A 128 -6.01 5.29 3.91
C ARG A 128 -5.89 6.72 4.43
N PHE A 129 -4.77 7.39 4.17
CA PHE A 129 -4.48 8.76 4.61
C PHE A 129 -4.99 9.85 3.65
N LYS A 130 -5.53 9.48 2.47
CA LYS A 130 -6.15 10.46 1.57
C LYS A 130 -7.43 11.00 2.19
N SER A 131 -7.58 12.34 2.17
CA SER A 131 -8.70 13.04 2.82
C SER A 131 -10.07 12.53 2.37
N ALA A 132 -10.22 12.24 1.05
CA ALA A 132 -11.45 11.68 0.49
C ALA A 132 -11.78 10.30 1.10
N VAL A 133 -10.79 9.42 1.27
CA VAL A 133 -10.98 8.07 1.83
C VAL A 133 -11.37 8.15 3.31
N ARG A 134 -10.71 9.01 4.08
CA ARG A 134 -11.02 9.22 5.51
C ARG A 134 -12.43 9.81 5.70
N TYR A 135 -12.83 10.74 4.84
CA TYR A 135 -14.18 11.29 4.90
C TYR A 135 -15.24 10.29 4.41
N ALA A 136 -14.92 9.50 3.38
CA ALA A 136 -15.77 8.39 2.95
C ALA A 136 -16.02 7.39 4.10
N LYS A 137 -14.97 6.97 4.81
CA LYS A 137 -15.08 6.10 5.99
C LYS A 137 -16.02 6.71 7.05
N HIS A 138 -15.83 7.98 7.36
CA HIS A 138 -16.71 8.68 8.31
C HIS A 138 -18.18 8.66 7.90
N LEU A 139 -18.50 8.92 6.62
CA LEU A 139 -19.88 8.89 6.13
C LEU A 139 -20.49 7.48 6.16
N ILE A 140 -19.71 6.46 5.82
CA ILE A 140 -20.11 5.05 5.87
C ILE A 140 -20.37 4.64 7.32
N ASP A 141 -19.48 4.94 8.26
CA ASP A 141 -19.63 4.62 9.67
C ASP A 141 -20.84 5.31 10.32
N GLN A 142 -21.22 6.47 9.79
CA GLN A 142 -22.45 7.15 10.19
C GLN A 142 -23.72 6.60 9.53
N GLY A 143 -23.63 5.55 8.72
CA GLY A 143 -24.77 4.94 8.04
C GLY A 143 -25.39 5.81 6.95
N LYS A 144 -24.67 6.84 6.42
CA LYS A 144 -25.22 7.79 5.44
C LYS A 144 -25.59 7.14 4.11
N LEU A 145 -25.06 5.95 3.82
CA LEU A 145 -25.37 5.20 2.60
C LEU A 145 -26.41 4.08 2.84
N GLY A 146 -26.84 3.85 4.09
CA GLY A 146 -27.62 2.69 4.44
C GLY A 146 -26.81 1.39 4.34
N LYS A 147 -27.47 0.27 3.99
CA LYS A 147 -26.78 -0.99 3.72
C LYS A 147 -26.02 -0.89 2.39
N ILE A 148 -24.72 -1.16 2.40
CA ILE A 148 -23.93 -1.23 1.16
C ILE A 148 -24.37 -2.45 0.35
N VAL A 149 -24.52 -2.28 -0.96
CA VAL A 149 -25.01 -3.30 -1.88
C VAL A 149 -23.92 -3.75 -2.84
N ASN A 150 -23.30 -2.78 -3.53
CA ASN A 150 -22.21 -3.10 -4.46
C ASN A 150 -21.18 -1.98 -4.56
N VAL A 151 -20.00 -2.33 -5.06
CA VAL A 151 -18.88 -1.42 -5.23
C VAL A 151 -18.16 -1.68 -6.55
N ASN A 152 -17.81 -0.62 -7.28
CA ASN A 152 -16.94 -0.69 -8.45
C ASN A 152 -15.63 0.04 -8.17
N ILE A 153 -14.51 -0.61 -8.47
CA ILE A 153 -13.20 -0.15 -8.05
C ILE A 153 -12.21 -0.32 -9.21
N GLU A 154 -11.49 0.75 -9.54
CA GLU A 154 -10.47 0.72 -10.59
C GLU A 154 -9.17 1.33 -10.10
N TYR A 155 -8.03 0.70 -10.46
CA TYR A 155 -6.72 1.30 -10.37
C TYR A 155 -6.00 1.16 -11.72
N LEU A 156 -5.80 2.29 -12.37
CA LEU A 156 -5.36 2.38 -13.76
C LEU A 156 -4.02 3.11 -13.86
N GLN A 157 -3.07 2.48 -14.52
CA GLN A 157 -1.77 3.05 -14.90
C GLN A 157 -1.39 2.59 -16.32
N SER A 158 -0.41 3.27 -16.94
CA SER A 158 0.10 2.94 -18.30
C SER A 158 1.54 2.40 -18.28
N GLY A 159 2.09 2.08 -17.11
CA GLY A 159 3.53 1.79 -16.95
C GLY A 159 4.10 0.59 -17.71
N VAL A 160 3.26 -0.35 -18.16
CA VAL A 160 3.71 -1.53 -18.91
C VAL A 160 4.26 -1.16 -20.30
N PHE A 161 3.69 -0.16 -20.93
CA PHE A 161 4.02 0.22 -22.31
C PHE A 161 5.06 1.34 -22.42
N ILE A 162 5.79 1.66 -21.35
CA ILE A 162 6.90 2.62 -21.42
C ILE A 162 7.96 2.07 -22.38
N PRO A 163 8.30 2.82 -23.48
CA PRO A 163 9.28 2.36 -24.45
C PRO A 163 10.65 2.08 -23.81
N GLY A 164 11.25 0.95 -24.17
CA GLY A 164 12.58 0.57 -23.66
C GLY A 164 12.64 0.14 -22.19
N ARG A 165 11.52 0.02 -21.50
CA ARG A 165 11.48 -0.43 -20.10
C ARG A 165 12.03 -1.84 -19.98
N ARG A 166 13.06 -1.98 -19.17
CA ARG A 166 13.79 -3.23 -18.94
C ARG A 166 13.14 -4.08 -17.84
N LEU A 167 13.64 -5.31 -17.64
CA LEU A 167 13.21 -6.24 -16.61
C LEU A 167 13.71 -5.79 -15.24
N GLU A 168 12.99 -4.87 -14.62
CA GLU A 168 13.21 -4.43 -13.25
C GLU A 168 12.72 -5.52 -12.28
N TRP A 169 13.13 -5.43 -11.00
CA TRP A 169 12.74 -6.38 -9.96
C TRP A 169 11.21 -6.58 -9.83
N ARG A 170 10.42 -5.52 -10.14
CA ARG A 170 8.95 -5.59 -10.13
C ARG A 170 8.33 -6.51 -11.19
N PHE A 171 9.11 -6.94 -12.18
CA PHE A 171 8.71 -7.90 -13.21
C PHE A 171 9.25 -9.30 -12.95
N VAL A 172 9.99 -9.50 -11.85
CA VAL A 172 10.59 -10.78 -11.45
C VAL A 172 9.78 -11.36 -10.31
N LYS A 173 9.15 -12.52 -10.54
CA LYS A 173 8.19 -13.12 -9.60
C LYS A 173 8.80 -13.38 -8.21
N GLU A 174 10.04 -13.81 -8.16
CA GLU A 174 10.79 -14.10 -6.92
C GLU A 174 10.94 -12.87 -6.01
N TYR A 175 11.04 -11.68 -6.60
CA TYR A 175 11.27 -10.42 -5.86
C TYR A 175 9.99 -9.65 -5.59
N ALA A 176 9.02 -9.74 -6.53
CA ALA A 176 7.78 -8.97 -6.48
C ALA A 176 6.57 -9.78 -5.99
N GLY A 177 6.59 -11.12 -6.14
CA GLY A 177 5.46 -12.01 -5.87
C GLY A 177 4.42 -11.99 -6.98
N SER A 178 3.88 -10.84 -7.29
CA SER A 178 2.96 -10.57 -8.40
C SER A 178 3.28 -9.22 -9.04
N GLY A 179 2.65 -8.91 -10.16
CA GLY A 179 2.87 -7.68 -10.89
C GLY A 179 1.94 -6.55 -10.43
N THR A 180 0.90 -6.33 -11.23
CA THR A 180 -0.06 -5.25 -10.99
C THR A 180 -0.90 -5.49 -9.74
N LEU A 181 -1.27 -6.73 -9.45
CA LEU A 181 -2.08 -7.07 -8.28
C LEU A 181 -1.35 -6.73 -6.97
N GLY A 182 -0.11 -7.17 -6.79
CA GLY A 182 0.68 -6.88 -5.58
C GLY A 182 1.10 -5.42 -5.47
N ASP A 183 1.41 -4.76 -6.60
CA ASP A 183 1.86 -3.37 -6.59
C ASP A 183 0.69 -2.37 -6.44
N LEU A 184 -0.41 -2.56 -7.16
CA LEU A 184 -1.56 -1.67 -7.18
C LEU A 184 -2.78 -2.26 -6.47
N GLY A 185 -3.09 -3.53 -6.73
CA GLY A 185 -4.30 -4.19 -6.22
C GLY A 185 -4.33 -4.30 -4.71
N VAL A 186 -3.18 -4.49 -4.06
CA VAL A 186 -3.09 -4.53 -2.60
C VAL A 186 -3.63 -3.27 -1.93
N HIS A 187 -3.46 -2.10 -2.54
CA HIS A 187 -4.04 -0.85 -2.07
C HIS A 187 -5.58 -0.85 -2.15
N LEU A 188 -6.14 -1.38 -3.25
CA LEU A 188 -7.59 -1.46 -3.41
C LEU A 188 -8.19 -2.46 -2.42
N ILE A 189 -7.53 -3.59 -2.22
CA ILE A 189 -7.91 -4.62 -1.24
C ILE A 189 -7.93 -4.01 0.16
N ASP A 190 -6.84 -3.35 0.55
CA ASP A 190 -6.74 -2.70 1.86
C ASP A 190 -7.80 -1.61 2.05
N MET A 191 -7.96 -0.71 1.07
CA MET A 191 -8.97 0.35 1.13
C MET A 191 -10.40 -0.21 1.23
N THR A 192 -10.70 -1.31 0.51
CA THR A 192 -12.01 -1.96 0.57
C THR A 192 -12.26 -2.56 1.95
N ARG A 193 -11.27 -3.27 2.51
CA ARG A 193 -11.35 -3.78 3.88
C ARG A 193 -11.56 -2.66 4.90
N PHE A 194 -10.80 -1.57 4.76
CA PHE A 194 -10.91 -0.40 5.61
C PHE A 194 -12.30 0.26 5.56
N LEU A 195 -12.86 0.40 4.36
CA LEU A 195 -14.14 1.08 4.17
C LEU A 195 -15.36 0.18 4.46
N LEU A 196 -15.32 -1.10 4.07
CA LEU A 196 -16.49 -1.94 3.89
C LEU A 196 -16.44 -3.31 4.59
N GLY A 197 -15.33 -3.67 5.25
CA GLY A 197 -15.20 -4.95 5.95
C GLY A 197 -14.47 -6.03 5.16
N GLU A 198 -14.51 -7.26 5.68
CA GLU A 198 -13.64 -8.36 5.22
C GLU A 198 -14.19 -9.07 3.98
N PHE A 199 -13.28 -9.67 3.23
CA PHE A 199 -13.58 -10.50 2.06
C PHE A 199 -13.99 -11.91 2.50
N LYS A 200 -14.98 -12.48 1.82
CA LYS A 200 -15.41 -13.88 2.02
C LYS A 200 -14.98 -14.79 0.87
N SER A 201 -15.02 -14.30 -0.35
CA SER A 201 -14.59 -15.06 -1.52
C SER A 201 -14.19 -14.17 -2.67
N VAL A 202 -13.38 -14.70 -3.60
CA VAL A 202 -12.92 -14.01 -4.81
C VAL A 202 -13.00 -14.92 -6.03
N SER A 203 -13.24 -14.30 -7.22
CA SER A 203 -13.15 -14.95 -8.52
C SER A 203 -12.40 -14.02 -9.49
N ALA A 204 -11.32 -14.48 -10.11
CA ALA A 204 -10.35 -13.63 -10.79
C ALA A 204 -9.91 -14.15 -12.15
N LEU A 205 -9.51 -13.19 -13.00
CA LEU A 205 -8.75 -13.40 -14.23
C LEU A 205 -7.54 -12.48 -14.24
N SER A 206 -6.38 -13.01 -14.65
CA SER A 206 -5.14 -12.24 -14.79
C SER A 206 -4.47 -12.48 -16.13
N ALA A 207 -3.73 -11.49 -16.60
CA ALA A 207 -2.94 -11.62 -17.82
C ALA A 207 -1.60 -10.88 -17.72
N THR A 208 -0.55 -11.50 -18.25
CA THR A 208 0.71 -10.85 -18.60
C THR A 208 0.62 -10.42 -20.06
N VAL A 209 0.64 -9.14 -20.34
CA VAL A 209 0.50 -8.58 -21.70
C VAL A 209 1.87 -8.50 -22.39
N VAL A 210 2.88 -7.97 -21.69
CA VAL A 210 4.25 -7.93 -22.17
C VAL A 210 4.99 -9.16 -21.65
N LYS A 211 5.14 -10.17 -22.53
CA LYS A 211 5.65 -11.50 -22.15
C LYS A 211 7.14 -11.55 -21.87
N GLU A 212 7.91 -10.61 -22.38
CA GLU A 212 9.36 -10.63 -22.35
C GLU A 212 9.93 -9.22 -22.22
N ARG A 213 11.06 -9.08 -21.52
CA ARG A 213 11.80 -7.82 -21.41
C ARG A 213 13.30 -8.09 -21.46
N ARG A 214 14.07 -7.08 -21.88
CA ARG A 214 15.54 -7.09 -21.76
C ARG A 214 15.92 -6.95 -20.27
N LYS A 215 16.92 -7.70 -19.83
CA LYS A 215 17.49 -7.58 -18.48
C LYS A 215 18.08 -6.18 -18.27
N LEU A 216 18.26 -5.79 -17.01
CA LEU A 216 18.78 -4.46 -16.64
C LEU A 216 20.24 -4.25 -17.12
N ASP A 217 21.04 -5.28 -17.01
CA ASP A 217 22.48 -5.27 -17.14
C ASP A 217 23.00 -5.90 -18.44
N SER A 218 22.11 -6.39 -19.31
CA SER A 218 22.46 -7.04 -20.57
C SER A 218 21.40 -6.85 -21.64
N GLU A 219 21.69 -7.27 -22.89
CA GLU A 219 20.73 -7.30 -23.98
C GLU A 219 19.94 -8.62 -24.04
N GLU A 220 20.16 -9.51 -23.09
CA GLU A 220 19.42 -10.77 -22.97
C GLU A 220 17.95 -10.52 -22.69
N ILE A 221 17.08 -11.23 -23.42
CA ILE A 221 15.63 -11.20 -23.22
C ILE A 221 15.25 -12.30 -22.24
N ALA A 222 14.43 -11.95 -21.25
CA ALA A 222 13.91 -12.89 -20.26
C ALA A 222 12.39 -12.75 -20.12
N PRO A 223 11.69 -13.84 -19.72
CA PRO A 223 10.24 -13.84 -19.58
C PRO A 223 9.78 -12.97 -18.40
N VAL A 224 8.61 -12.36 -18.58
CA VAL A 224 7.86 -11.70 -17.50
C VAL A 224 6.81 -12.70 -17.01
N LEU A 225 6.88 -13.05 -15.71
CA LEU A 225 6.04 -14.07 -15.08
C LEU A 225 5.02 -13.49 -14.08
N VAL A 226 4.83 -12.19 -14.10
CA VAL A 226 3.87 -11.47 -13.24
C VAL A 226 2.76 -10.84 -14.08
N ASP A 227 1.64 -10.53 -13.44
CA ASP A 227 0.48 -9.95 -14.11
C ASP A 227 0.67 -8.48 -14.48
N ASP A 228 0.17 -8.06 -15.63
CA ASP A 228 0.05 -6.67 -16.08
C ASP A 228 -1.38 -6.13 -15.90
N ILE A 229 -2.35 -7.05 -15.83
CA ILE A 229 -3.76 -6.76 -15.60
C ILE A 229 -4.39 -7.90 -14.79
N THR A 230 -5.16 -7.53 -13.76
CA THR A 230 -5.99 -8.45 -12.99
C THR A 230 -7.37 -7.84 -12.79
N SER A 231 -8.41 -8.59 -13.14
CA SER A 231 -9.81 -8.26 -12.87
C SER A 231 -10.42 -9.33 -11.98
N PHE A 232 -11.12 -8.94 -10.91
CA PHE A 232 -11.75 -9.90 -10.03
C PHE A 232 -13.04 -9.37 -9.41
N ILE A 233 -13.92 -10.29 -9.03
CA ILE A 233 -15.12 -10.03 -8.26
C ILE A 233 -14.90 -10.61 -6.87
N ALA A 234 -15.30 -9.88 -5.85
CA ALA A 234 -15.27 -10.32 -4.47
C ALA A 234 -16.67 -10.28 -3.85
N LYS A 235 -16.96 -11.26 -3.01
CA LYS A 235 -18.04 -11.21 -2.05
C LYS A 235 -17.44 -10.78 -0.71
N LEU A 236 -17.95 -9.68 -0.15
CA LEU A 236 -17.57 -9.19 1.18
C LEU A 236 -18.58 -9.67 2.23
N GLU A 237 -18.33 -9.28 3.48
CA GLU A 237 -19.35 -9.40 4.54
C GLU A 237 -20.64 -8.70 4.14
N ASP A 238 -21.76 -9.06 4.79
CA ASP A 238 -23.11 -8.54 4.51
C ASP A 238 -23.60 -8.69 3.07
N ASP A 239 -23.01 -9.66 2.32
CA ASP A 239 -23.33 -9.99 0.93
C ASP A 239 -23.04 -8.86 -0.08
N VAL A 240 -22.15 -7.94 0.25
CA VAL A 240 -21.70 -6.89 -0.68
C VAL A 240 -20.91 -7.52 -1.83
N ILE A 241 -21.25 -7.12 -3.07
CA ILE A 241 -20.49 -7.50 -4.27
C ILE A 241 -19.56 -6.37 -4.69
N ALA A 242 -18.26 -6.67 -4.78
CA ALA A 242 -17.24 -5.72 -5.19
C ALA A 242 -16.54 -6.15 -6.48
N ASN A 243 -16.48 -5.25 -7.46
CA ASN A 243 -15.82 -5.47 -8.75
C ASN A 243 -14.51 -4.69 -8.79
N PHE A 244 -13.43 -5.36 -9.17
CA PHE A 244 -12.10 -4.78 -9.23
C PHE A 244 -11.49 -4.87 -10.61
N LEU A 245 -10.92 -3.77 -11.08
CA LEU A 245 -10.02 -3.74 -12.23
C LEU A 245 -8.70 -3.08 -11.81
N VAL A 246 -7.62 -3.83 -11.95
CA VAL A 246 -6.26 -3.37 -11.65
C VAL A 246 -5.40 -3.57 -12.88
N THR A 247 -4.84 -2.49 -13.44
CA THR A 247 -4.06 -2.59 -14.67
C THR A 247 -2.96 -1.54 -14.78
N LYS A 248 -1.83 -1.93 -15.34
CA LYS A 248 -0.77 -1.04 -15.83
C LYS A 248 -0.77 -0.89 -17.35
N CYS A 249 -1.87 -1.30 -18.01
CA CYS A 249 -2.05 -1.28 -19.47
C CYS A 249 -2.99 -0.16 -19.94
N ALA A 250 -3.43 0.74 -19.08
CA ALA A 250 -4.37 1.81 -19.42
C ALA A 250 -3.65 3.04 -19.96
N ILE A 251 -3.38 3.06 -21.28
CA ILE A 251 -2.75 4.22 -21.94
C ILE A 251 -3.60 5.48 -21.73
N GLY A 252 -2.95 6.57 -21.34
CA GLY A 252 -3.62 7.84 -21.00
C GLY A 252 -3.89 8.03 -19.51
N GLU A 253 -3.79 6.96 -18.70
CA GLU A 253 -3.92 7.02 -17.25
C GLU A 253 -2.54 6.97 -16.58
N SER A 254 -2.24 7.94 -15.73
CA SER A 254 -0.94 8.00 -15.03
C SER A 254 -0.98 7.26 -13.70
N ASN A 255 -1.95 7.55 -12.86
CA ASN A 255 -2.14 6.95 -11.54
C ASN A 255 -3.57 7.22 -11.05
N THR A 256 -4.56 6.57 -11.65
CA THR A 256 -5.98 6.85 -11.41
C THR A 256 -6.64 5.79 -10.58
N ILE A 257 -7.18 6.16 -9.42
CA ILE A 257 -7.99 5.29 -8.56
C ILE A 257 -9.41 5.86 -8.50
N LYS A 258 -10.40 5.02 -8.85
CA LYS A 258 -11.82 5.34 -8.78
C LYS A 258 -12.55 4.36 -7.89
N TYR A 259 -13.43 4.88 -7.06
CA TYR A 259 -14.36 4.13 -6.22
C TYR A 259 -15.77 4.63 -6.43
N GLU A 260 -16.70 3.70 -6.57
CA GLU A 260 -18.12 3.95 -6.58
C GLU A 260 -18.81 2.97 -5.62
N ILE A 261 -19.36 3.49 -4.53
CA ILE A 261 -19.99 2.72 -3.46
C ILE A 261 -21.49 3.02 -3.49
N TYR A 262 -22.29 1.98 -3.66
CA TYR A 262 -23.74 2.05 -3.75
C TYR A 262 -24.36 1.39 -2.52
N GLY A 263 -25.16 2.15 -1.80
CA GLY A 263 -25.96 1.68 -0.67
C GLY A 263 -27.47 1.87 -0.90
N THR A 264 -28.27 1.37 0.04
CA THR A 264 -29.75 1.49 -0.01
C THR A 264 -30.23 2.93 0.13
N ASP A 265 -29.45 3.80 0.79
CA ASP A 265 -29.85 5.16 1.12
C ASP A 265 -28.95 6.22 0.48
N GLY A 266 -27.97 5.80 -0.32
CA GLY A 266 -27.12 6.77 -1.00
C GLY A 266 -25.98 6.17 -1.81
N VAL A 267 -25.26 7.05 -2.49
CA VAL A 267 -24.11 6.74 -3.32
C VAL A 267 -22.95 7.64 -2.92
N LEU A 268 -21.77 7.06 -2.85
CA LEU A 268 -20.51 7.78 -2.65
C LEU A 268 -19.53 7.40 -3.73
N LYS A 269 -18.95 8.42 -4.39
CA LYS A 269 -17.90 8.21 -5.40
C LYS A 269 -16.72 9.10 -5.12
N PHE A 270 -15.53 8.61 -5.41
CA PHE A 270 -14.31 9.44 -5.41
C PHE A 270 -13.32 8.98 -6.49
N ASN A 271 -12.52 9.96 -6.94
CA ASN A 271 -11.36 9.74 -7.79
C ASN A 271 -10.16 10.38 -7.09
N LEU A 272 -9.12 9.61 -6.81
CA LEU A 272 -7.96 10.11 -6.06
C LEU A 272 -7.05 11.04 -6.86
N ASN A 273 -7.34 11.30 -8.15
CA ASN A 273 -6.78 12.43 -8.87
C ASN A 273 -7.35 13.77 -8.34
N SER A 274 -8.49 13.74 -7.63
CA SER A 274 -9.06 14.86 -6.86
C SER A 274 -9.20 14.47 -5.38
N PRO A 275 -8.11 14.35 -4.61
CA PRO A 275 -8.10 13.70 -3.30
C PRO A 275 -8.86 14.46 -2.20
N ASN A 276 -9.32 15.67 -2.50
CA ASN A 276 -10.07 16.53 -1.58
C ASN A 276 -11.54 16.69 -1.99
N GLU A 277 -12.04 15.86 -2.91
CA GLU A 277 -13.43 15.90 -3.39
C GLU A 277 -14.10 14.53 -3.25
N LEU A 278 -15.38 14.53 -2.90
CA LEU A 278 -16.30 13.40 -3.04
C LEU A 278 -17.46 13.78 -3.95
N THR A 279 -18.07 12.78 -4.56
CA THR A 279 -19.36 12.90 -5.23
C THR A 279 -20.38 12.09 -4.44
N LEU A 280 -21.45 12.71 -4.00
CA LEU A 280 -22.45 12.14 -3.10
C LEU A 280 -23.87 12.26 -3.67
N CYS A 281 -24.67 11.23 -3.40
CA CYS A 281 -26.13 11.28 -3.45
C CYS A 281 -26.59 10.72 -2.09
N ILE A 282 -26.97 11.58 -1.16
CA ILE A 282 -27.38 11.20 0.19
C ILE A 282 -28.52 12.08 0.68
N GLY A 283 -29.45 11.47 1.43
CA GLY A 283 -30.64 12.13 1.91
C GLY A 283 -31.84 11.96 0.98
N GLU A 284 -33.01 12.33 1.47
CA GLU A 284 -34.28 12.07 0.81
C GLU A 284 -34.43 12.82 -0.53
N ILE A 285 -34.11 14.10 -0.55
CA ILE A 285 -34.21 14.94 -1.74
C ILE A 285 -33.30 14.45 -2.86
N ASP A 286 -32.05 14.10 -2.57
CA ASP A 286 -31.14 13.60 -3.59
C ASP A 286 -31.60 12.27 -4.18
N ARG A 287 -32.17 11.38 -3.37
CA ARG A 287 -32.72 10.10 -3.82
C ARG A 287 -33.97 10.29 -4.70
N GLU A 288 -34.89 11.14 -4.30
CA GLU A 288 -36.12 11.42 -5.06
C GLU A 288 -35.83 12.06 -6.42
N THR A 289 -34.80 12.91 -6.48
CA THR A 289 -34.46 13.67 -7.70
C THR A 289 -33.34 13.02 -8.51
N ASN A 290 -32.74 11.88 -8.05
CA ASN A 290 -31.51 11.29 -8.59
C ASN A 290 -30.36 12.30 -8.74
N SER A 291 -30.24 13.21 -7.79
CA SER A 291 -29.23 14.25 -7.82
C SER A 291 -27.92 13.77 -7.23
N ILE A 292 -26.82 14.12 -7.87
CA ILE A 292 -25.46 13.82 -7.43
C ILE A 292 -24.67 15.11 -7.30
N HIS A 293 -24.04 15.33 -6.15
CA HIS A 293 -23.34 16.57 -5.84
C HIS A 293 -21.87 16.33 -5.55
N LYS A 294 -21.00 17.19 -6.08
CA LYS A 294 -19.60 17.27 -5.62
C LYS A 294 -19.53 18.03 -4.31
N VAL A 295 -18.77 17.49 -3.36
CA VAL A 295 -18.51 18.11 -2.07
C VAL A 295 -17.02 18.14 -1.77
N ASN A 296 -16.56 19.25 -1.19
CA ASN A 296 -15.18 19.35 -0.72
C ASN A 296 -15.02 18.61 0.62
N VAL A 297 -13.91 17.92 0.76
CA VAL A 297 -13.56 17.23 1.99
C VAL A 297 -13.14 18.25 3.06
N PRO A 298 -13.73 18.23 4.27
CA PRO A 298 -13.33 19.11 5.35
C PRO A 298 -11.87 18.91 5.77
N ALA A 299 -11.16 20.00 6.06
CA ALA A 299 -9.73 19.99 6.38
C ALA A 299 -9.35 19.08 7.57
N LYS A 300 -10.26 18.83 8.52
CA LYS A 300 -10.06 17.96 9.67
C LYS A 300 -9.76 16.49 9.30
N TYR A 301 -10.00 16.07 8.04
CA TYR A 301 -9.69 14.72 7.54
C TYR A 301 -8.28 14.60 6.94
N ARG A 302 -7.49 15.69 6.96
CA ARG A 302 -6.09 15.65 6.55
C ARG A 302 -5.25 15.00 7.63
N LEU A 303 -4.44 14.04 7.25
CA LEU A 303 -3.44 13.37 8.09
C LEU A 303 -2.37 12.80 7.16
N GLY A 304 -1.10 13.03 7.46
CA GLY A 304 0.02 12.42 6.76
C GLY A 304 0.25 10.99 7.25
N GLN A 305 0.77 10.12 6.38
CA GLN A 305 1.15 8.76 6.75
C GLN A 305 2.29 8.79 7.76
N GLU A 306 3.40 9.45 7.41
CA GLU A 306 4.58 9.60 8.27
C GLU A 306 4.25 10.30 9.58
N GLU A 307 3.42 11.34 9.54
CA GLU A 307 2.94 12.00 10.76
C GLU A 307 2.21 11.02 11.68
N CYS A 308 1.39 10.12 11.13
CA CYS A 308 0.67 9.12 11.89
C CYS A 308 1.65 8.11 12.53
N PHE A 309 2.60 7.58 11.77
CA PHE A 309 3.62 6.65 12.29
C PHE A 309 4.46 7.29 13.40
N ILE A 310 5.06 8.44 13.11
CA ILE A 310 5.93 9.17 14.05
C ILE A 310 5.20 9.45 15.37
N LYS A 311 4.00 10.01 15.30
CA LYS A 311 3.23 10.33 16.49
C LYS A 311 2.76 9.09 17.24
N THR A 312 2.43 8.00 16.54
CA THR A 312 2.09 6.72 17.21
C THR A 312 3.30 6.15 17.92
N ALA A 313 4.48 6.19 17.32
CA ALA A 313 5.73 5.76 17.96
C ALA A 313 6.07 6.60 19.21
N LEU A 314 5.62 7.85 19.26
CA LEU A 314 5.74 8.75 20.41
C LEU A 314 4.59 8.62 21.43
N GLY A 315 3.68 7.64 21.26
CA GLY A 315 2.63 7.31 22.22
C GLY A 315 1.27 7.96 21.96
N ASN A 316 1.03 8.55 20.78
CA ASN A 316 -0.29 9.04 20.40
C ASN A 316 -1.14 7.92 19.81
N GLU A 317 -2.45 7.98 20.00
CA GLU A 317 -3.41 7.06 19.43
C GLU A 317 -4.09 7.69 18.21
N PHE A 318 -4.17 6.93 17.11
CA PHE A 318 -4.91 7.32 15.93
C PHE A 318 -5.96 6.27 15.59
N PRO A 319 -7.23 6.67 15.37
CA PRO A 319 -8.24 5.75 14.87
C PRO A 319 -7.84 5.27 13.47
N TYR A 320 -8.05 3.97 13.21
CA TYR A 320 -7.81 3.35 11.90
C TYR A 320 -6.33 3.28 11.47
N TYR A 321 -5.45 3.21 12.43
CA TYR A 321 -4.03 2.97 12.22
C TYR A 321 -3.77 1.62 11.52
N PRO A 322 -3.06 1.57 10.38
CA PRO A 322 -2.86 0.33 9.62
C PRO A 322 -1.68 -0.48 10.17
N ALA A 323 -1.88 -1.24 11.24
CA ALA A 323 -0.85 -2.14 11.74
C ALA A 323 -0.44 -3.21 10.72
N ILE A 324 0.72 -3.85 10.90
CA ILE A 324 1.23 -4.92 10.02
C ILE A 324 0.21 -6.08 9.86
N THR A 325 -0.61 -6.34 10.86
CA THR A 325 -1.71 -7.33 10.78
C THR A 325 -2.71 -7.02 9.65
N GLU A 326 -2.90 -5.74 9.29
CA GLU A 326 -3.70 -5.35 8.13
C GLU A 326 -2.98 -5.73 6.81
N GLY A 327 -1.65 -5.64 6.80
CA GLY A 327 -0.81 -6.13 5.70
C GLY A 327 -0.94 -7.64 5.51
N VAL A 328 -0.93 -8.41 6.61
CA VAL A 328 -1.15 -9.87 6.61
C VAL A 328 -2.50 -10.24 5.99
N LYS A 329 -3.56 -9.59 6.43
CA LYS A 329 -4.92 -9.84 5.91
C LYS A 329 -5.02 -9.49 4.43
N SER A 330 -4.45 -8.36 4.01
CA SER A 330 -4.43 -7.94 2.60
C SER A 330 -3.61 -8.89 1.74
N GLN A 331 -2.47 -9.41 2.24
CA GLN A 331 -1.65 -10.38 1.53
C GLN A 331 -2.39 -11.70 1.31
N LYS A 332 -3.12 -12.19 2.31
CA LYS A 332 -3.96 -13.41 2.16
C LYS A 332 -4.97 -13.26 1.01
N ILE A 333 -5.55 -12.07 0.85
CA ILE A 333 -6.49 -11.80 -0.24
C ILE A 333 -5.76 -11.73 -1.59
N VAL A 334 -4.59 -11.10 -1.66
CA VAL A 334 -3.74 -11.11 -2.87
C VAL A 334 -3.45 -12.54 -3.31
N ASP A 335 -3.02 -13.41 -2.39
CA ASP A 335 -2.72 -14.81 -2.68
C ASP A 335 -3.97 -15.59 -3.14
N ALA A 336 -5.14 -15.32 -2.55
CA ALA A 336 -6.41 -15.91 -2.95
C ALA A 336 -6.84 -15.47 -4.37
N VAL A 337 -6.63 -14.20 -4.72
CA VAL A 337 -6.91 -13.67 -6.07
C VAL A 337 -5.99 -14.33 -7.12
N LEU A 338 -4.69 -14.44 -6.82
CA LEU A 338 -3.73 -15.14 -7.70
C LEU A 338 -4.12 -16.61 -7.89
N LYS A 339 -4.45 -17.30 -6.80
CA LYS A 339 -4.90 -18.69 -6.82
C LYS A 339 -6.19 -18.85 -7.64
N SER A 340 -7.15 -17.96 -7.47
CA SER A 340 -8.39 -17.97 -8.26
C SER A 340 -8.14 -17.80 -9.74
N ALA A 341 -7.24 -16.88 -10.13
CA ALA A 341 -6.88 -16.67 -11.52
C ALA A 341 -6.13 -17.86 -12.15
N GLU A 342 -5.28 -18.53 -11.37
CA GLU A 342 -4.54 -19.73 -11.81
C GLU A 342 -5.43 -20.95 -11.95
N GLU A 343 -6.31 -21.21 -10.97
CA GLU A 343 -7.17 -22.38 -10.91
C GLU A 343 -8.50 -22.20 -11.68
N GLY A 344 -8.88 -20.99 -12.07
CA GLY A 344 -10.13 -20.69 -12.80
C GLY A 344 -11.39 -20.97 -11.99
N ARG A 345 -11.34 -20.82 -10.66
CA ARG A 345 -12.46 -21.06 -9.74
C ARG A 345 -12.57 -20.00 -8.64
N VAL A 346 -13.72 -19.98 -7.98
CA VAL A 346 -13.90 -19.19 -6.74
C VAL A 346 -13.00 -19.73 -5.64
N VAL A 347 -12.37 -18.83 -4.90
CA VAL A 347 -11.59 -19.12 -3.70
C VAL A 347 -12.26 -18.47 -2.50
N GLU A 348 -12.58 -19.26 -1.48
CA GLU A 348 -13.08 -18.80 -0.18
C GLU A 348 -11.91 -18.32 0.70
N LEU A 349 -12.20 -17.36 1.62
CA LEU A 349 -11.22 -16.67 2.49
C LEU A 349 -11.50 -16.96 3.96
#